data_0968f202b3985a3b2529db0e899dfe0b
#
_entry.id   0968f202b3985a3b2529db0e899dfe0b
#
_cell.length_a   1.000
_cell.length_b   1.000
_cell.length_c   1.000
_cell.angle_alpha   90.00
_cell.angle_beta   90.00
_cell.angle_gamma   90.00
#
_symmetry.space_group_name_H-M   'P 1'
#
loop_
_entity.id
_entity.type
_entity.pdbx_description
1 polymer ?
#
loop_
_entity_poly.entity_id
_entity_poly.type
_entity_poly.pdbx_seq_one_letter_code
_entity_poly.pdbx_strand_id
1 'polypeptide(L)'
;MARTRPSVVVILMAVLLLAGCGTSPAETDRPAPPAHGPNLPPPPPEHEPQPPAHEPPVGAPYPDVTYENPGVNPPLDPIFDEQSTFALDVDTGSYGIARRYLTDGHLPDPDSVRLEEFVNAFDGGYAAPAEGTFAMSVDGAPAPFIGNEGSQLLRIGIQARDLSDAQRPDARLTFVIDTSGSMDMENRLGLVKQSLGVLVDGLRPSDTVAIVEYGSEARVVLAATPAQDAWAIREAIDHLRPGGSTNAAAGLLLGYDLARSAFDENALNRVVLASDGVANVGLTDGDGMLDLIGDAAMQHIQLVTVGFGMGNYNDALMETLADRGDGFYSYVDDLDEARRLFLDDLTGTLASVALDAKAQVTFDPVQVRSYRLLGYENRAIADEQFRDDSVEAAGIGAGHSVTALYEIELMPGATGVLGSVALRWTDPASHEPHETGLGIATDDLAPSFGQAPARFRLASLVAAWAGALRHDPWAAGVSLRQIADELRLLYPELEADPDVAELVQLTAESARLSGGR
;
A
#
# COMPACT_ATOMS: atom_id res chain seq x y z
N MET A 1 -64.96 -7.14 -8.77
CA MET A 1 -65.08 -8.55 -8.38
C MET A 1 -63.87 -8.90 -7.57
N ALA A 2 -63.98 -8.84 -6.28
CA ALA A 2 -64.24 -9.86 -5.26
C ALA A 2 -62.94 -10.65 -5.00
N ARG A 3 -62.24 -10.31 -3.91
CA ARG A 3 -62.08 -10.99 -2.58
C ARG A 3 -61.41 -12.37 -2.71
N THR A 4 -60.36 -12.75 -1.94
CA THR A 4 -60.38 -12.99 -0.48
C THR A 4 -58.97 -13.25 0.05
N ARG A 5 -58.65 -12.78 1.27
CA ARG A 5 -57.62 -13.29 2.21
C ARG A 5 -58.23 -14.47 3.02
N PRO A 6 -57.42 -15.34 3.61
CA PRO A 6 -57.46 -15.55 5.06
C PRO A 6 -56.07 -15.77 5.67
N SER A 7 -55.73 -15.26 6.81
CA SER A 7 -56.09 -15.54 8.22
C SER A 7 -55.03 -16.39 8.95
N VAL A 8 -54.49 -15.79 9.97
CA VAL A 8 -53.58 -16.20 11.05
C VAL A 8 -54.21 -17.34 11.87
N VAL A 9 -53.39 -18.31 12.32
CA VAL A 9 -53.71 -19.17 13.47
C VAL A 9 -52.50 -19.17 14.41
N VAL A 10 -52.71 -18.57 15.60
CA VAL A 10 -51.89 -18.67 16.81
C VAL A 10 -52.40 -19.88 17.58
N ILE A 11 -51.52 -20.78 18.02
CA ILE A 11 -51.84 -21.79 19.05
C ILE A 11 -50.90 -21.59 20.23
N LEU A 12 -51.50 -21.14 21.31
CA LEU A 12 -51.01 -21.12 22.68
C LEU A 12 -51.32 -22.49 23.31
N MET A 13 -50.37 -23.12 23.99
CA MET A 13 -50.72 -24.18 24.95
C MET A 13 -49.88 -24.10 26.22
N ALA A 14 -50.62 -24.16 27.32
CA ALA A 14 -50.22 -23.87 28.67
C ALA A 14 -49.68 -25.08 29.43
N VAL A 15 -48.97 -24.77 30.45
CA VAL A 15 -48.44 -25.45 31.62
C VAL A 15 -49.37 -26.49 32.28
N LEU A 16 -48.80 -27.62 32.74
CA LEU A 16 -49.28 -28.30 33.95
C LEU A 16 -48.12 -28.94 34.74
N LEU A 17 -47.98 -28.45 36.00
CA LEU A 17 -47.21 -29.02 37.08
C LEU A 17 -47.89 -30.23 37.69
N LEU A 18 -47.16 -31.30 38.01
CA LEU A 18 -47.55 -32.25 39.05
C LEU A 18 -46.33 -32.74 39.82
N ALA A 19 -46.36 -32.53 41.12
CA ALA A 19 -45.42 -33.00 42.11
C ALA A 19 -45.66 -34.47 42.48
N GLY A 20 -44.62 -35.23 42.73
CA GLY A 20 -44.73 -36.58 43.32
C GLY A 20 -43.47 -36.92 44.07
N CYS A 21 -43.59 -37.01 45.42
CA CYS A 21 -42.57 -37.51 46.35
C CYS A 21 -42.42 -39.02 46.28
N GLY A 22 -41.19 -39.53 46.33
CA GLY A 22 -40.90 -40.96 46.53
C GLY A 22 -39.46 -41.20 46.96
N THR A 23 -39.28 -41.85 48.09
CA THR A 23 -38.10 -42.07 48.91
C THR A 23 -37.06 -43.06 48.29
N SER A 24 -35.80 -42.84 48.71
CA SER A 24 -34.53 -43.58 48.42
C SER A 24 -34.58 -45.10 48.70
N PRO A 25 -33.59 -45.85 48.15
CA PRO A 25 -32.33 -45.99 48.87
C PRO A 25 -31.05 -45.97 48.02
N ALA A 26 -29.95 -45.84 48.73
CA ALA A 26 -28.57 -45.67 48.31
C ALA A 26 -27.97 -46.80 47.48
N GLU A 27 -27.17 -46.43 46.47
CA GLU A 27 -26.11 -47.33 45.97
C GLU A 27 -24.99 -46.50 45.30
N THR A 28 -23.82 -46.66 45.91
CA THR A 28 -22.45 -46.65 45.43
C THR A 28 -21.95 -45.65 44.39
N ASP A 29 -21.01 -44.88 44.91
CA ASP A 29 -19.99 -44.05 44.29
C ASP A 29 -19.41 -44.59 42.94
N ARG A 30 -19.64 -43.80 41.89
CA ARG A 30 -18.78 -43.70 40.68
C ARG A 30 -18.66 -42.24 40.33
N PRO A 31 -17.44 -41.71 40.13
CA PRO A 31 -17.29 -40.31 39.73
C PRO A 31 -17.81 -40.11 38.31
N ALA A 32 -18.71 -39.14 38.15
CA ALA A 32 -19.23 -38.67 36.87
C ALA A 32 -18.09 -38.02 36.05
N PRO A 33 -18.11 -38.18 34.70
CA PRO A 33 -17.17 -37.45 33.85
C PRO A 33 -17.48 -35.94 33.93
N PRO A 34 -16.47 -35.05 33.78
CA PRO A 34 -16.67 -33.63 33.85
C PRO A 34 -17.63 -33.17 32.73
N ALA A 35 -18.63 -32.39 33.11
CA ALA A 35 -19.51 -31.73 32.17
C ALA A 35 -18.69 -30.80 31.25
N HIS A 36 -18.77 -31.01 29.96
CA HIS A 36 -18.28 -30.04 28.99
C HIS A 36 -19.10 -28.76 29.15
N GLY A 37 -18.45 -27.71 29.67
CA GLY A 37 -18.94 -26.36 29.61
C GLY A 37 -19.05 -25.90 28.14
N PRO A 38 -19.86 -24.87 27.83
CA PRO A 38 -19.92 -24.35 26.47
C PRO A 38 -18.49 -23.95 26.02
N ASN A 39 -18.07 -24.43 24.86
CA ASN A 39 -16.87 -23.98 24.20
C ASN A 39 -16.99 -22.46 23.99
N LEU A 40 -16.29 -21.71 24.80
CA LEU A 40 -16.00 -20.31 24.49
C LEU A 40 -15.03 -20.31 23.32
N PRO A 41 -15.19 -19.45 22.32
CA PRO A 41 -14.19 -19.28 21.29
C PRO A 41 -12.83 -18.96 21.94
N PRO A 42 -11.73 -19.40 21.35
CA PRO A 42 -10.42 -19.04 21.87
C PRO A 42 -10.33 -17.49 21.94
N PRO A 43 -9.67 -16.94 22.94
CA PRO A 43 -9.41 -15.51 22.98
C PRO A 43 -8.67 -15.12 21.68
N PRO A 44 -8.92 -13.90 21.14
CA PRO A 44 -8.14 -13.40 20.03
C PRO A 44 -6.65 -13.49 20.40
N PRO A 45 -5.76 -13.73 19.42
CA PRO A 45 -4.33 -13.76 19.70
C PRO A 45 -3.96 -12.48 20.46
N GLU A 46 -3.31 -12.65 21.61
CA GLU A 46 -2.73 -11.51 22.33
C GLU A 46 -1.78 -10.85 21.32
N HIS A 47 -2.04 -9.59 20.98
CA HIS A 47 -1.07 -8.78 20.28
C HIS A 47 0.25 -8.88 21.05
N GLU A 48 1.26 -9.47 20.45
CA GLU A 48 2.60 -9.32 20.98
C GLU A 48 2.87 -7.82 21.08
N PRO A 49 3.42 -7.33 22.20
CA PRO A 49 3.73 -5.91 22.31
C PRO A 49 4.67 -5.55 21.17
N GLN A 50 4.26 -4.62 20.31
CA GLN A 50 5.12 -4.06 19.29
C GLN A 50 6.44 -3.63 19.94
N PRO A 51 7.59 -3.94 19.35
CA PRO A 51 8.84 -3.43 19.85
C PRO A 51 8.74 -1.90 19.96
N PRO A 52 9.26 -1.28 21.03
CA PRO A 52 9.22 0.16 21.17
C PRO A 52 9.87 0.79 19.96
N ALA A 53 9.24 1.83 19.38
CA ALA A 53 9.81 2.63 18.31
C ALA A 53 11.26 3.01 18.73
N HIS A 54 12.22 2.73 17.87
CA HIS A 54 13.61 3.08 18.14
C HIS A 54 13.70 4.60 18.22
N GLU A 55 14.20 5.12 19.36
CA GLU A 55 14.57 6.53 19.40
C GLU A 55 15.67 6.76 18.32
N PRO A 56 15.50 7.76 17.45
CA PRO A 56 16.48 8.03 16.40
C PRO A 56 17.87 8.23 17.02
N PRO A 57 18.93 7.73 16.39
CA PRO A 57 20.27 7.89 16.91
C PRO A 57 20.62 9.37 17.11
N VAL A 58 21.28 9.69 18.21
CA VAL A 58 21.70 11.06 18.51
C VAL A 58 22.53 11.60 17.34
N GLY A 59 22.02 12.63 16.66
CA GLY A 59 22.63 13.19 15.45
C GLY A 59 21.96 12.73 14.15
N ALA A 60 20.78 12.08 14.22
CA ALA A 60 19.94 11.82 13.03
C ALA A 60 19.63 13.15 12.31
N PRO A 61 19.65 13.17 10.97
CA PRO A 61 19.40 14.39 10.20
C PRO A 61 17.97 14.92 10.41
N TYR A 62 17.04 14.03 10.75
CA TYR A 62 15.62 14.33 10.95
C TYR A 62 15.12 13.72 12.28
N PRO A 63 15.44 14.35 13.43
CA PRO A 63 15.19 13.76 14.74
C PRO A 63 13.69 13.67 15.13
N ASP A 64 12.84 14.43 14.45
CA ASP A 64 11.40 14.52 14.74
C ASP A 64 10.54 13.66 13.80
N VAL A 65 11.16 12.87 12.93
CA VAL A 65 10.47 11.90 12.04
C VAL A 65 10.32 10.57 12.76
N THR A 66 9.14 9.96 12.64
CA THR A 66 8.83 8.68 13.26
C THR A 66 8.44 7.68 12.17
N TYR A 67 9.07 6.50 12.22
CA TYR A 67 8.73 5.37 11.35
C TYR A 67 8.30 4.18 12.20
N GLU A 68 7.45 3.33 11.65
CA GLU A 68 7.07 2.07 12.26
C GLU A 68 7.82 0.92 11.58
N ASN A 69 8.40 0.03 12.39
CA ASN A 69 9.08 -1.16 11.90
C ASN A 69 8.07 -2.32 11.78
N PRO A 70 7.69 -2.75 10.56
CA PRO A 70 6.74 -3.85 10.38
C PRO A 70 7.37 -5.23 10.65
N GLY A 71 8.65 -5.29 10.92
CA GLY A 71 9.40 -6.54 11.08
C GLY A 71 9.94 -7.10 9.75
N VAL A 72 10.19 -8.40 9.72
CA VAL A 72 10.67 -9.12 8.53
C VAL A 72 9.97 -10.47 8.47
N ASN A 73 9.39 -10.80 7.34
CA ASN A 73 8.72 -12.08 7.12
C ASN A 73 9.69 -13.26 7.34
N PRO A 74 9.33 -14.26 8.16
CA PRO A 74 10.14 -15.47 8.33
C PRO A 74 9.99 -16.40 7.12
N PRO A 75 10.96 -17.31 6.87
CA PRO A 75 10.75 -18.40 5.94
C PRO A 75 9.73 -19.40 6.51
N LEU A 76 8.77 -19.82 5.69
CA LEU A 76 7.70 -20.75 6.02
C LEU A 76 7.90 -22.08 5.29
N ASP A 77 7.52 -23.19 5.94
CA ASP A 77 7.50 -24.53 5.34
C ASP A 77 6.06 -24.80 4.83
N PRO A 78 5.87 -25.00 3.51
CA PRO A 78 4.54 -25.18 2.92
C PRO A 78 3.82 -26.47 3.37
N ILE A 79 4.49 -27.37 4.10
CA ILE A 79 3.81 -28.50 4.75
C ILE A 79 2.88 -28.02 5.88
N PHE A 80 3.23 -26.93 6.54
CA PHE A 80 2.47 -26.37 7.67
C PHE A 80 1.61 -25.20 7.24
N ASP A 81 2.09 -24.43 6.27
CA ASP A 81 1.42 -23.26 5.72
C ASP A 81 1.78 -23.15 4.23
N GLU A 82 0.86 -23.57 3.36
CA GLU A 82 1.09 -23.61 1.91
C GLU A 82 0.74 -22.30 1.21
N GLN A 83 0.08 -21.36 1.91
CA GLN A 83 -0.46 -20.13 1.35
C GLN A 83 0.26 -18.89 1.91
N SER A 84 0.29 -17.86 1.10
CA SER A 84 0.76 -16.54 1.46
C SER A 84 -0.18 -15.51 0.85
N THR A 85 -0.92 -14.81 1.70
CA THR A 85 -1.96 -13.87 1.29
C THR A 85 -1.62 -12.45 1.73
N PHE A 86 -1.73 -11.51 0.81
CA PHE A 86 -1.41 -10.10 1.08
C PHE A 86 -2.25 -9.15 0.22
N ALA A 87 -2.47 -7.94 0.74
CA ALA A 87 -3.00 -6.83 -0.04
C ALA A 87 -1.96 -6.36 -1.06
N LEU A 88 -2.38 -6.06 -2.28
CA LEU A 88 -1.48 -5.42 -3.24
C LEU A 88 -1.22 -3.98 -2.78
N ASP A 89 -0.01 -3.52 -3.04
CA ASP A 89 0.45 -2.19 -2.71
C ASP A 89 1.14 -1.56 -3.91
N VAL A 90 0.82 -0.31 -4.20
CA VAL A 90 1.42 0.50 -5.26
C VAL A 90 2.17 1.72 -4.72
N ASP A 91 2.25 1.85 -3.40
CA ASP A 91 2.92 2.96 -2.74
C ASP A 91 4.43 2.93 -3.03
N THR A 92 5.04 4.09 -3.13
CA THR A 92 6.47 4.28 -3.41
C THR A 92 7.12 5.31 -2.49
N GLY A 93 6.41 5.74 -1.45
CA GLY A 93 6.82 6.81 -0.54
C GLY A 93 8.15 6.52 0.15
N SER A 94 8.34 5.28 0.61
CA SER A 94 9.56 4.84 1.28
C SER A 94 10.81 4.99 0.39
N TYR A 95 10.71 4.72 -0.92
CA TYR A 95 11.80 4.97 -1.86
C TYR A 95 12.13 6.47 -1.98
N GLY A 96 11.10 7.34 -2.11
CA GLY A 96 11.26 8.79 -2.16
C GLY A 96 11.92 9.35 -0.88
N ILE A 97 11.51 8.84 0.28
CA ILE A 97 12.14 9.15 1.58
C ILE A 97 13.61 8.77 1.59
N ALA A 98 13.95 7.54 1.19
CA ALA A 98 15.35 7.08 1.14
C ALA A 98 16.19 7.91 0.15
N ARG A 99 15.63 8.26 -1.01
CA ARG A 99 16.25 9.17 -1.98
C ARG A 99 16.60 10.50 -1.35
N ARG A 100 15.69 11.08 -0.58
CA ARG A 100 15.93 12.33 0.13
C ARG A 100 17.05 12.21 1.16
N TYR A 101 17.06 11.18 2.00
CA TYR A 101 18.16 10.94 2.94
C TYR A 101 19.52 10.87 2.25
N LEU A 102 19.61 10.09 1.17
CA LEU A 102 20.87 9.91 0.42
C LEU A 102 21.32 11.20 -0.26
N THR A 103 20.39 11.97 -0.82
CA THR A 103 20.68 13.29 -1.44
C THR A 103 21.21 14.28 -0.41
N ASP A 104 20.73 14.23 0.83
CA ASP A 104 21.22 15.05 1.94
C ASP A 104 22.50 14.48 2.60
N GLY A 105 23.05 13.38 2.06
CA GLY A 105 24.32 12.79 2.49
C GLY A 105 24.22 11.92 3.73
N HIS A 106 23.06 11.31 3.98
CA HIS A 106 22.78 10.40 5.08
C HIS A 106 22.23 9.06 4.59
N LEU A 107 22.50 7.98 5.33
CA LEU A 107 21.75 6.75 5.12
C LEU A 107 20.33 6.90 5.67
N PRO A 108 19.31 6.28 5.02
CA PRO A 108 17.96 6.30 5.54
C PRO A 108 17.89 5.60 6.90
N ASP A 109 16.88 5.97 7.70
CA ASP A 109 16.55 5.21 8.90
C ASP A 109 16.11 3.79 8.45
N PRO A 110 16.63 2.70 9.03
CA PRO A 110 16.23 1.35 8.67
C PRO A 110 14.71 1.11 8.74
N ASP A 111 14.02 1.74 9.69
CA ASP A 111 12.58 1.61 9.87
C ASP A 111 11.76 2.38 8.81
N SER A 112 12.42 3.28 8.04
CA SER A 112 11.79 3.97 6.90
C SER A 112 11.78 3.14 5.60
N VAL A 113 12.48 2.00 5.57
CA VAL A 113 12.67 1.21 4.34
C VAL A 113 11.62 0.11 4.25
N ARG A 114 10.70 0.25 3.28
CA ARG A 114 9.74 -0.79 2.88
C ARG A 114 10.19 -1.39 1.56
N LEU A 115 10.49 -2.67 1.58
CA LEU A 115 11.14 -3.35 0.45
C LEU A 115 10.26 -3.35 -0.80
N GLU A 116 8.97 -3.63 -0.65
CA GLU A 116 7.98 -3.63 -1.71
C GLU A 116 7.89 -2.27 -2.41
N GLU A 117 7.89 -1.17 -1.67
CA GLU A 117 7.82 0.19 -2.20
C GLU A 117 9.09 0.56 -2.98
N PHE A 118 10.26 0.06 -2.55
CA PHE A 118 11.49 0.21 -3.31
C PHE A 118 11.44 -0.53 -4.64
N VAL A 119 10.92 -1.77 -4.64
CA VAL A 119 10.82 -2.57 -5.86
C VAL A 119 9.77 -2.00 -6.82
N ASN A 120 8.63 -1.55 -6.29
CA ASN A 120 7.53 -0.98 -7.07
C ASN A 120 7.82 0.44 -7.59
N ALA A 121 8.86 1.12 -7.09
CA ALA A 121 9.31 2.40 -7.64
C ALA A 121 9.90 2.30 -9.06
N PHE A 122 10.13 1.08 -9.58
CA PHE A 122 10.73 0.84 -10.89
C PHE A 122 9.82 0.05 -11.80
N ASP A 123 9.82 0.42 -13.09
CA ASP A 123 9.12 -0.34 -14.12
C ASP A 123 9.57 -1.81 -14.12
N GLY A 124 8.63 -2.72 -13.83
CA GLY A 124 8.86 -4.17 -13.83
C GLY A 124 9.03 -4.77 -15.21
N GLY A 125 8.72 -4.01 -16.28
CA GLY A 125 8.78 -4.45 -17.67
C GLY A 125 7.66 -5.41 -18.04
N TYR A 126 6.51 -5.31 -17.41
CA TYR A 126 5.36 -6.19 -17.65
C TYR A 126 4.55 -5.70 -18.86
N ALA A 127 4.00 -6.65 -19.62
CA ALA A 127 3.11 -6.33 -20.72
C ALA A 127 1.71 -5.97 -20.18
N ALA A 128 1.13 -4.88 -20.70
CA ALA A 128 -0.27 -4.55 -20.41
C ALA A 128 -1.20 -5.69 -20.87
N PRO A 129 -2.32 -5.93 -20.15
CA PRO A 129 -3.28 -6.96 -20.52
C PRO A 129 -3.91 -6.66 -21.88
N ALA A 130 -3.97 -7.67 -22.75
CA ALA A 130 -4.66 -7.56 -24.02
C ALA A 130 -6.18 -7.50 -23.86
N GLU A 131 -6.70 -8.15 -22.82
CA GLU A 131 -8.11 -8.17 -22.40
C GLU A 131 -8.18 -8.27 -20.87
N GLY A 132 -9.25 -7.76 -20.27
CA GLY A 132 -9.47 -7.79 -18.82
C GLY A 132 -8.82 -6.64 -18.06
N THR A 133 -8.73 -6.79 -16.74
CA THR A 133 -8.21 -5.76 -15.84
C THR A 133 -6.72 -5.92 -15.58
N PHE A 134 -6.23 -7.17 -15.46
CA PHE A 134 -4.85 -7.47 -15.12
C PHE A 134 -4.22 -8.47 -16.07
N ALA A 135 -2.92 -8.30 -16.34
CA ALA A 135 -2.02 -9.33 -16.81
C ALA A 135 -1.12 -9.77 -15.65
N MET A 136 -0.86 -11.07 -15.55
CA MET A 136 0.09 -11.61 -14.58
C MET A 136 1.24 -12.30 -15.30
N SER A 137 2.43 -12.22 -14.71
CA SER A 137 3.62 -12.88 -15.18
C SER A 137 4.40 -13.47 -14.01
N VAL A 138 5.14 -14.54 -14.27
CA VAL A 138 6.03 -15.17 -13.30
C VAL A 138 7.37 -15.38 -13.97
N ASP A 139 8.45 -15.02 -13.30
CA ASP A 139 9.81 -15.38 -13.66
C ASP A 139 10.65 -15.58 -12.39
N GLY A 140 11.82 -16.19 -12.54
CA GLY A 140 12.70 -16.42 -11.40
C GLY A 140 14.11 -16.81 -11.83
N ALA A 141 15.02 -16.82 -10.85
CA ALA A 141 16.41 -17.25 -11.03
C ALA A 141 17.09 -17.48 -9.67
N PRO A 142 18.27 -18.16 -9.62
CA PRO A 142 19.13 -18.12 -8.46
C PRO A 142 19.43 -16.68 -8.02
N ALA A 143 19.28 -16.36 -6.74
CA ALA A 143 19.44 -15.02 -6.20
C ALA A 143 20.77 -14.88 -5.42
N PRO A 144 21.84 -14.33 -6.04
CA PRO A 144 23.16 -14.30 -5.39
C PRO A 144 23.25 -13.33 -4.21
N PHE A 145 22.26 -12.43 -4.05
CA PHE A 145 22.24 -11.36 -3.04
C PHE A 145 21.09 -11.49 -2.03
N ILE A 146 20.26 -12.53 -2.16
CA ILE A 146 19.08 -12.72 -1.33
C ILE A 146 19.04 -14.16 -0.83
N GLY A 147 18.85 -14.31 0.49
CA GLY A 147 18.66 -15.62 1.10
C GLY A 147 19.93 -16.46 1.23
N ASN A 148 19.73 -17.78 1.30
CA ASN A 148 20.80 -18.75 1.49
C ASN A 148 21.40 -19.24 0.17
N GLU A 149 22.57 -19.88 0.24
CA GLU A 149 23.17 -20.53 -0.94
C GLU A 149 22.22 -21.63 -1.47
N GLY A 150 21.79 -21.47 -2.74
CA GLY A 150 20.85 -22.38 -3.41
C GLY A 150 19.40 -21.91 -3.43
N SER A 151 19.06 -20.82 -2.75
CA SER A 151 17.72 -20.20 -2.88
C SER A 151 17.50 -19.67 -4.29
N GLN A 152 16.25 -19.71 -4.71
CA GLN A 152 15.76 -19.03 -5.93
C GLN A 152 14.98 -17.80 -5.50
N LEU A 153 15.06 -16.73 -6.29
CA LEU A 153 14.12 -15.64 -6.23
C LEU A 153 13.04 -15.87 -7.29
N LEU A 154 11.79 -15.83 -6.87
CA LEU A 154 10.62 -15.85 -7.74
C LEU A 154 10.03 -14.45 -7.77
N ARG A 155 9.76 -13.92 -8.95
CA ARG A 155 9.08 -12.64 -9.14
C ARG A 155 7.71 -12.88 -9.74
N ILE A 156 6.68 -12.33 -9.09
CA ILE A 156 5.30 -12.28 -9.57
C ILE A 156 5.04 -10.83 -9.99
N GLY A 157 4.78 -10.61 -11.26
CA GLY A 157 4.43 -9.32 -11.83
C GLY A 157 2.93 -9.27 -12.13
N ILE A 158 2.29 -8.19 -11.70
CA ILE A 158 0.88 -7.89 -11.94
C ILE A 158 0.83 -6.53 -12.63
N GLN A 159 0.26 -6.48 -13.84
CA GLN A 159 0.12 -5.25 -14.62
C GLN A 159 -1.36 -4.91 -14.79
N ALA A 160 -1.76 -3.76 -14.31
CA ALA A 160 -3.10 -3.23 -14.54
C ALA A 160 -3.25 -2.71 -15.98
N ARG A 161 -4.47 -2.74 -16.49
CA ARG A 161 -4.79 -2.17 -17.80
C ARG A 161 -4.58 -0.67 -17.83
N ASP A 162 -4.10 -0.17 -18.95
CA ASP A 162 -4.06 1.26 -19.22
C ASP A 162 -5.44 1.82 -19.50
N LEU A 163 -5.65 3.07 -19.15
CA LEU A 163 -6.75 3.88 -19.61
C LEU A 163 -6.20 5.07 -20.40
N SER A 164 -6.69 5.26 -21.62
CA SER A 164 -6.40 6.50 -22.34
C SER A 164 -7.11 7.68 -21.68
N ASP A 165 -6.60 8.89 -21.87
CA ASP A 165 -7.24 10.11 -21.38
C ASP A 165 -8.72 10.23 -21.81
N ALA A 166 -9.07 9.73 -22.99
CA ALA A 166 -10.44 9.75 -23.48
C ALA A 166 -11.38 8.75 -22.75
N GLN A 167 -10.81 7.72 -22.11
CA GLN A 167 -11.56 6.71 -21.36
C GLN A 167 -11.66 7.06 -19.87
N ARG A 168 -10.76 7.89 -19.36
CA ARG A 168 -10.80 8.35 -17.96
C ARG A 168 -12.08 9.15 -17.72
N PRO A 169 -12.88 8.86 -16.71
CA PRO A 169 -13.98 9.73 -16.28
C PRO A 169 -13.49 11.14 -15.94
N ASP A 170 -14.36 12.13 -15.91
CA ASP A 170 -14.01 13.46 -15.43
C ASP A 170 -13.61 13.40 -13.95
N ALA A 171 -12.68 14.26 -13.53
CA ALA A 171 -12.21 14.29 -12.15
C ALA A 171 -12.86 15.46 -11.36
N ARG A 172 -13.23 15.18 -10.12
CA ARG A 172 -13.70 16.12 -9.10
C ARG A 172 -12.69 16.10 -7.97
N LEU A 173 -11.70 16.98 -8.02
CA LEU A 173 -10.57 17.02 -7.12
C LEU A 173 -10.77 18.08 -6.05
N THR A 174 -10.66 17.69 -4.78
CA THR A 174 -10.66 18.62 -3.64
C THR A 174 -9.33 18.52 -2.92
N PHE A 175 -8.49 19.53 -3.07
CA PHE A 175 -7.21 19.61 -2.38
C PHE A 175 -7.40 20.14 -0.96
N VAL A 176 -6.83 19.44 0.01
CA VAL A 176 -6.75 19.83 1.42
C VAL A 176 -5.27 20.07 1.72
N ILE A 177 -4.88 21.34 1.75
CA ILE A 177 -3.47 21.74 1.73
C ILE A 177 -3.06 22.24 3.11
N ASP A 178 -2.04 21.62 3.66
CA ASP A 178 -1.35 22.10 4.84
C ASP A 178 -0.69 23.45 4.56
N THR A 179 -1.05 24.43 5.35
CA THR A 179 -0.42 25.75 5.35
C THR A 179 0.11 26.11 6.75
N SER A 180 0.35 25.12 7.62
CA SER A 180 0.93 25.34 8.95
C SER A 180 2.33 25.95 8.88
N GLY A 181 2.86 26.36 10.02
CA GLY A 181 4.16 27.01 10.11
C GLY A 181 5.33 26.14 9.62
N SER A 182 5.24 24.81 9.74
CA SER A 182 6.25 23.85 9.25
C SER A 182 6.37 23.86 7.72
N MET A 183 5.31 24.19 7.01
CA MET A 183 5.29 24.27 5.54
C MET A 183 6.10 25.45 4.95
N ASP A 184 6.56 26.38 5.80
CA ASP A 184 7.53 27.44 5.40
C ASP A 184 8.97 26.92 5.35
N MET A 185 9.26 25.84 6.06
CA MET A 185 10.59 25.23 6.10
C MET A 185 10.91 24.59 4.74
N GLU A 186 12.16 24.73 4.30
CA GLU A 186 12.67 24.10 3.07
C GLU A 186 11.81 24.32 1.82
N ASN A 187 11.00 25.39 1.83
CA ASN A 187 10.08 25.72 0.74
C ASN A 187 9.05 24.62 0.43
N ARG A 188 8.58 23.85 1.44
CA ARG A 188 7.60 22.75 1.26
C ARG A 188 6.33 23.24 0.59
N LEU A 189 5.71 24.32 1.10
CA LEU A 189 4.53 24.92 0.44
C LEU A 189 4.86 25.42 -0.98
N GLY A 190 6.10 25.85 -1.24
CA GLY A 190 6.55 26.20 -2.58
C GLY A 190 6.55 25.00 -3.53
N LEU A 191 6.99 23.84 -3.06
CA LEU A 191 6.95 22.60 -3.83
C LEU A 191 5.50 22.16 -4.06
N VAL A 192 4.62 22.19 -3.03
CA VAL A 192 3.17 21.93 -3.19
C VAL A 192 2.56 22.80 -4.29
N LYS A 193 2.83 24.11 -4.28
CA LYS A 193 2.32 25.03 -5.30
C LYS A 193 2.81 24.69 -6.71
N GLN A 194 4.08 24.31 -6.85
CA GLN A 194 4.65 23.90 -8.13
C GLN A 194 4.03 22.58 -8.61
N SER A 195 3.85 21.61 -7.71
CA SER A 195 3.19 20.32 -7.98
C SER A 195 1.75 20.52 -8.46
N LEU A 196 0.98 21.36 -7.77
CA LEU A 196 -0.39 21.72 -8.20
C LEU A 196 -0.39 22.46 -9.54
N GLY A 197 0.64 23.25 -9.81
CA GLY A 197 0.83 23.90 -11.11
C GLY A 197 1.00 22.89 -12.24
N VAL A 198 1.80 21.84 -12.01
CA VAL A 198 2.00 20.71 -12.92
C VAL A 198 0.69 19.95 -13.14
N LEU A 199 -0.03 19.63 -12.05
CA LEU A 199 -1.34 18.98 -12.15
C LEU A 199 -2.32 19.76 -13.04
N VAL A 200 -2.44 21.08 -12.83
CA VAL A 200 -3.36 21.92 -13.60
C VAL A 200 -3.06 21.90 -15.10
N ASP A 201 -1.78 21.71 -15.47
CA ASP A 201 -1.38 21.55 -16.88
C ASP A 201 -1.85 20.21 -17.49
N GLY A 202 -1.99 19.16 -16.67
CA GLY A 202 -2.44 17.83 -17.07
C GLY A 202 -3.97 17.63 -17.06
N LEU A 203 -4.74 18.53 -16.42
CA LEU A 203 -6.20 18.38 -16.31
C LEU A 203 -6.93 18.69 -17.61
N ARG A 204 -8.03 17.97 -17.83
CA ARG A 204 -8.97 18.26 -18.93
C ARG A 204 -9.89 19.44 -18.58
N PRO A 205 -10.40 20.17 -19.56
CA PRO A 205 -11.32 21.31 -19.32
C PRO A 205 -12.57 20.98 -18.49
N SER A 206 -13.03 19.71 -18.54
CA SER A 206 -14.20 19.19 -17.80
C SER A 206 -13.91 18.75 -16.37
N ASP A 207 -12.62 18.55 -16.02
CA ASP A 207 -12.22 18.28 -14.64
C ASP A 207 -12.49 19.51 -13.75
N THR A 208 -12.66 19.31 -12.45
CA THR A 208 -12.86 20.42 -11.50
C THR A 208 -11.86 20.34 -10.35
N VAL A 209 -11.45 21.51 -9.87
CA VAL A 209 -10.56 21.66 -8.72
C VAL A 209 -11.23 22.50 -7.66
N ALA A 210 -11.21 22.05 -6.43
CA ALA A 210 -11.53 22.82 -5.24
C ALA A 210 -10.32 22.84 -4.30
N ILE A 211 -10.15 23.89 -3.50
CA ILE A 211 -9.00 24.03 -2.60
C ILE A 211 -9.47 24.45 -1.21
N VAL A 212 -9.12 23.67 -0.23
CA VAL A 212 -9.19 23.96 1.19
C VAL A 212 -7.75 24.15 1.68
N GLU A 213 -7.47 25.19 2.45
CA GLU A 213 -6.25 25.28 3.22
C GLU A 213 -6.56 25.05 4.70
N TYR A 214 -5.61 24.47 5.42
CA TYR A 214 -5.68 24.35 6.86
C TYR A 214 -4.35 24.71 7.55
N GLY A 215 -4.49 25.31 8.71
CA GLY A 215 -3.45 25.62 9.65
C GLY A 215 -4.07 25.55 11.04
N SER A 216 -4.17 26.64 11.79
CA SER A 216 -4.95 26.69 13.05
C SER A 216 -6.45 26.51 12.81
N GLU A 217 -6.96 26.95 11.70
CA GLU A 217 -8.33 26.80 11.22
C GLU A 217 -8.32 26.33 9.77
N ALA A 218 -9.41 25.71 9.32
CA ALA A 218 -9.60 25.34 7.92
C ALA A 218 -10.50 26.35 7.20
N ARG A 219 -10.20 26.65 5.93
CA ARG A 219 -11.04 27.50 5.09
C ARG A 219 -11.04 27.10 3.62
N VAL A 220 -12.14 27.36 2.93
CA VAL A 220 -12.21 27.21 1.47
C VAL A 220 -11.47 28.38 0.80
N VAL A 221 -10.44 28.05 0.02
CA VAL A 221 -9.67 29.02 -0.79
C VAL A 221 -10.28 29.11 -2.19
N LEU A 222 -10.71 27.97 -2.75
CA LEU A 222 -11.34 27.88 -4.06
C LEU A 222 -12.52 26.89 -3.99
N ALA A 223 -13.72 27.34 -4.32
CA ALA A 223 -14.84 26.43 -4.54
C ALA A 223 -14.62 25.63 -5.83
N ALA A 224 -15.40 24.54 -6.03
CA ALA A 224 -15.26 23.69 -7.21
C ALA A 224 -15.30 24.54 -8.51
N THR A 225 -14.17 24.57 -9.19
CA THR A 225 -13.91 25.41 -10.37
C THR A 225 -13.46 24.51 -11.53
N PRO A 226 -14.07 24.61 -12.72
CA PRO A 226 -13.63 23.83 -13.88
C PRO A 226 -12.18 24.14 -14.26
N ALA A 227 -11.40 23.11 -14.66
CA ALA A 227 -10.00 23.27 -15.04
C ALA A 227 -9.79 24.17 -16.27
N GLN A 228 -10.83 24.39 -17.09
CA GLN A 228 -10.80 25.39 -18.15
C GLN A 228 -10.53 26.81 -17.60
N ASP A 229 -10.84 27.10 -16.33
CA ASP A 229 -10.51 28.36 -15.66
C ASP A 229 -9.18 28.23 -14.88
N ALA A 230 -8.16 27.73 -15.56
CA ALA A 230 -6.84 27.50 -15.00
C ALA A 230 -6.22 28.75 -14.35
N TRP A 231 -6.62 29.95 -14.82
CA TRP A 231 -6.14 31.21 -14.23
C TRP A 231 -6.66 31.37 -12.78
N ALA A 232 -7.95 31.15 -12.55
CA ALA A 232 -8.52 31.26 -11.20
C ALA A 232 -7.94 30.23 -10.24
N ILE A 233 -7.70 28.98 -10.73
CA ILE A 233 -7.08 27.92 -9.94
C ILE A 233 -5.64 28.31 -9.56
N ARG A 234 -4.83 28.78 -10.52
CA ARG A 234 -3.44 29.21 -10.25
C ARG A 234 -3.38 30.42 -9.32
N GLU A 235 -4.27 31.39 -9.48
CA GLU A 235 -4.36 32.54 -8.57
C GLU A 235 -4.65 32.08 -7.14
N ALA A 236 -5.58 31.13 -6.94
CA ALA A 236 -5.87 30.56 -5.63
C ALA A 236 -4.65 29.86 -5.02
N ILE A 237 -3.92 29.04 -5.80
CA ILE A 237 -2.67 28.38 -5.39
C ILE A 237 -1.63 29.42 -4.99
N ASP A 238 -1.44 30.47 -5.77
CA ASP A 238 -0.45 31.54 -5.51
C ASP A 238 -0.74 32.30 -4.21
N HIS A 239 -2.00 32.36 -3.78
CA HIS A 239 -2.40 33.05 -2.56
C HIS A 239 -2.20 32.25 -1.27
N LEU A 240 -1.93 30.95 -1.32
CA LEU A 240 -1.60 30.15 -0.13
C LEU A 240 -0.39 30.73 0.60
N ARG A 241 -0.43 30.78 1.93
CA ARG A 241 0.66 31.32 2.77
C ARG A 241 0.85 30.45 4.01
N PRO A 242 2.10 30.13 4.39
CA PRO A 242 2.35 29.35 5.58
C PRO A 242 2.09 30.15 6.86
N GLY A 243 1.59 29.47 7.90
CA GLY A 243 1.39 30.03 9.23
C GLY A 243 0.41 29.28 10.10
N GLY A 244 0.56 29.41 11.41
CA GLY A 244 -0.32 28.74 12.39
C GLY A 244 0.13 27.34 12.80
N SER A 245 -0.78 26.64 13.49
CA SER A 245 -0.64 25.23 13.89
C SER A 245 -1.23 24.29 12.81
N THR A 246 -1.22 22.98 13.04
CA THR A 246 -1.66 21.97 12.07
C THR A 246 -2.93 21.29 12.58
N ASN A 247 -4.10 21.66 12.05
CA ASN A 247 -5.39 21.03 12.38
C ASN A 247 -5.92 20.24 11.16
N ALA A 248 -5.29 19.09 10.90
CA ALA A 248 -5.62 18.23 9.76
C ALA A 248 -7.07 17.73 9.80
N ALA A 249 -7.61 17.43 10.99
CA ALA A 249 -9.00 17.00 11.13
C ALA A 249 -9.99 18.04 10.60
N ALA A 250 -9.78 19.33 10.94
CA ALA A 250 -10.65 20.39 10.43
C ALA A 250 -10.50 20.55 8.91
N GLY A 251 -9.27 20.40 8.38
CA GLY A 251 -9.01 20.42 6.94
C GLY A 251 -9.74 19.31 6.21
N LEU A 252 -9.62 18.07 6.66
CA LEU A 252 -10.26 16.90 6.06
C LEU A 252 -11.79 16.99 6.13
N LEU A 253 -12.38 17.35 7.28
CA LEU A 253 -13.82 17.54 7.41
C LEU A 253 -14.34 18.55 6.39
N LEU A 254 -13.71 19.72 6.31
CA LEU A 254 -14.12 20.76 5.35
C LEU A 254 -13.89 20.33 3.89
N GLY A 255 -12.80 19.60 3.64
CA GLY A 255 -12.48 19.05 2.32
C GLY A 255 -13.55 18.07 1.86
N TYR A 256 -13.94 17.13 2.71
CA TYR A 256 -15.00 16.18 2.38
C TYR A 256 -16.37 16.83 2.24
N ASP A 257 -16.71 17.84 3.05
CA ASP A 257 -17.95 18.60 2.87
C ASP A 257 -17.98 19.31 1.51
N LEU A 258 -16.84 19.84 1.10
CA LEU A 258 -16.70 20.48 -0.21
C LEU A 258 -16.77 19.46 -1.34
N ALA A 259 -16.10 18.32 -1.20
CA ALA A 259 -16.13 17.22 -2.17
C ALA A 259 -17.55 16.65 -2.33
N ARG A 260 -18.29 16.42 -1.24
CA ARG A 260 -19.72 16.02 -1.30
C ARG A 260 -20.58 17.01 -2.06
N SER A 261 -20.32 18.31 -1.91
CA SER A 261 -21.10 19.34 -2.61
C SER A 261 -20.87 19.36 -4.13
N ALA A 262 -19.73 18.82 -4.58
CA ALA A 262 -19.32 18.72 -5.97
C ALA A 262 -19.40 17.28 -6.52
N PHE A 263 -19.92 16.34 -5.74
CA PHE A 263 -19.98 14.92 -6.07
C PHE A 263 -20.73 14.64 -7.37
N ASP A 264 -20.18 13.79 -8.21
CA ASP A 264 -20.77 13.32 -9.45
C ASP A 264 -20.54 11.79 -9.55
N GLU A 265 -21.61 11.02 -9.57
CA GLU A 265 -21.56 9.55 -9.64
C GLU A 265 -20.85 8.99 -10.88
N ASN A 266 -20.72 9.81 -11.95
CA ASN A 266 -20.06 9.44 -13.19
C ASN A 266 -18.62 9.97 -13.28
N ALA A 267 -18.10 10.59 -12.23
CA ALA A 267 -16.78 11.18 -12.17
C ALA A 267 -15.91 10.51 -11.09
N LEU A 268 -14.60 10.69 -11.21
CA LEU A 268 -13.65 10.33 -10.17
C LEU A 268 -13.69 11.41 -9.09
N ASN A 269 -14.19 11.06 -7.91
CA ASN A 269 -14.30 11.98 -6.79
C ASN A 269 -13.14 11.72 -5.82
N ARG A 270 -12.26 12.71 -5.62
CA ARG A 270 -11.08 12.55 -4.77
C ARG A 270 -10.85 13.74 -3.86
N VAL A 271 -10.51 13.44 -2.63
CA VAL A 271 -9.85 14.37 -1.71
C VAL A 271 -8.35 14.07 -1.77
N VAL A 272 -7.53 15.10 -1.93
CA VAL A 272 -6.06 14.99 -1.96
C VAL A 272 -5.52 15.80 -0.79
N LEU A 273 -5.00 15.10 0.22
CA LEU A 273 -4.36 15.72 1.38
C LEU A 273 -2.87 15.96 1.06
N ALA A 274 -2.45 17.21 1.05
CA ALA A 274 -1.05 17.60 0.88
C ALA A 274 -0.51 18.17 2.21
N SER A 275 0.42 17.46 2.85
CA SER A 275 0.92 17.79 4.19
C SER A 275 2.38 17.40 4.37
N ASP A 276 3.04 17.94 5.39
CA ASP A 276 4.32 17.43 5.90
C ASP A 276 4.15 16.31 6.96
N GLY A 277 2.94 15.75 7.07
CA GLY A 277 2.65 14.55 7.84
C GLY A 277 2.36 14.75 9.33
N VAL A 278 2.35 15.98 9.85
CA VAL A 278 2.16 16.21 11.30
C VAL A 278 0.84 16.89 11.60
N ALA A 279 -0.03 16.20 12.36
CA ALA A 279 -1.19 16.79 12.99
C ALA A 279 -0.87 17.10 14.47
N ASN A 280 -0.66 18.36 14.81
CA ASN A 280 -0.33 18.78 16.18
C ASN A 280 -1.50 19.44 16.92
N VAL A 281 -2.65 19.59 16.28
CA VAL A 281 -3.90 20.08 16.85
C VAL A 281 -5.06 19.23 16.34
N GLY A 282 -5.99 18.87 17.21
CA GLY A 282 -7.11 18.00 16.89
C GLY A 282 -6.76 16.52 17.10
N LEU A 283 -7.25 15.66 16.23
CA LEU A 283 -6.91 14.24 16.25
C LEU A 283 -5.54 14.02 15.59
N THR A 284 -4.71 13.21 16.23
CA THR A 284 -3.33 12.95 15.82
C THR A 284 -3.10 11.52 15.34
N ASP A 285 -4.11 10.67 15.42
CA ASP A 285 -4.10 9.30 14.93
C ASP A 285 -5.02 9.14 13.71
N GLY A 286 -4.69 8.23 12.80
CA GLY A 286 -5.43 7.97 11.57
C GLY A 286 -6.85 7.46 11.85
N ASP A 287 -7.01 6.58 12.84
CA ASP A 287 -8.30 5.99 13.19
C ASP A 287 -9.29 7.05 13.66
N GLY A 288 -8.85 7.92 14.57
CA GLY A 288 -9.68 9.01 15.07
C GLY A 288 -10.06 10.03 13.98
N MET A 289 -9.19 10.28 13.01
CA MET A 289 -9.52 11.13 11.84
C MET A 289 -10.56 10.46 10.94
N LEU A 290 -10.43 9.17 10.69
CA LEU A 290 -11.37 8.42 9.85
C LEU A 290 -12.75 8.26 10.48
N ASP A 291 -12.84 8.08 11.79
CA ASP A 291 -14.13 8.04 12.48
C ASP A 291 -14.95 9.33 12.23
N LEU A 292 -14.26 10.48 12.09
CA LEU A 292 -14.90 11.75 11.76
C LEU A 292 -15.37 11.86 10.31
N ILE A 293 -14.74 11.18 9.39
CA ILE A 293 -15.03 11.24 7.95
C ILE A 293 -15.63 9.95 7.37
N GLY A 294 -15.80 8.91 8.24
CA GLY A 294 -16.18 7.56 7.83
C GLY A 294 -17.42 7.49 6.93
N ASP A 295 -18.51 8.21 7.30
CA ASP A 295 -19.71 8.29 6.45
C ASP A 295 -19.45 8.93 5.09
N ALA A 296 -18.37 9.71 4.95
CA ALA A 296 -18.01 10.39 3.73
C ALA A 296 -17.15 9.52 2.81
N ALA A 297 -16.20 8.79 3.37
CA ALA A 297 -15.36 7.85 2.65
C ALA A 297 -16.21 6.74 2.01
N MET A 298 -17.23 6.24 2.73
CA MET A 298 -18.21 5.26 2.19
C MET A 298 -19.06 5.77 1.02
N GLN A 299 -18.96 7.06 0.64
CA GLN A 299 -19.70 7.64 -0.50
C GLN A 299 -18.86 7.66 -1.79
N HIS A 300 -17.87 6.79 -1.94
CA HIS A 300 -16.99 6.72 -3.11
C HIS A 300 -16.18 8.01 -3.38
N ILE A 301 -15.81 8.73 -2.32
CA ILE A 301 -14.87 9.84 -2.38
C ILE A 301 -13.55 9.35 -1.79
N GLN A 302 -12.62 8.98 -2.65
CA GLN A 302 -11.34 8.41 -2.25
C GLN A 302 -10.40 9.47 -1.67
N LEU A 303 -9.54 9.07 -0.72
CA LEU A 303 -8.52 9.93 -0.11
C LEU A 303 -7.13 9.55 -0.63
N VAL A 304 -6.50 10.46 -1.32
CA VAL A 304 -5.07 10.37 -1.67
C VAL A 304 -4.29 11.22 -0.69
N THR A 305 -3.22 10.71 -0.14
CA THR A 305 -2.32 11.47 0.71
C THR A 305 -0.98 11.68 0.02
N VAL A 306 -0.49 12.91 0.03
CA VAL A 306 0.78 13.28 -0.59
C VAL A 306 1.65 13.99 0.46
N GLY A 307 2.75 13.36 0.79
CA GLY A 307 3.73 13.88 1.73
C GLY A 307 4.72 14.84 1.08
N PHE A 308 5.08 15.92 1.79
CA PHE A 308 6.05 16.93 1.33
C PHE A 308 7.05 17.27 2.42
N GLY A 309 8.35 17.12 2.14
CA GLY A 309 9.41 17.56 3.04
C GLY A 309 9.70 16.59 4.18
N MET A 310 10.89 16.74 4.77
CA MET A 310 11.37 15.94 5.89
C MET A 310 11.46 16.79 7.17
N GLY A 311 11.61 16.16 8.33
CA GLY A 311 11.94 16.82 9.59
C GLY A 311 10.84 16.77 10.64
N ASN A 312 9.58 16.59 10.28
CA ASN A 312 8.45 16.48 11.20
C ASN A 312 7.38 15.55 10.61
N TYR A 313 7.83 14.58 9.82
CA TYR A 313 7.01 13.76 8.96
C TYR A 313 6.49 12.52 9.70
N ASN A 314 5.21 12.19 9.53
CA ASN A 314 4.59 10.98 10.05
C ASN A 314 4.06 10.13 8.88
N ASP A 315 4.93 9.27 8.37
CA ASP A 315 4.69 8.36 7.27
C ASP A 315 3.51 7.42 7.53
N ALA A 316 3.53 6.74 8.68
CA ALA A 316 2.51 5.78 9.08
C ALA A 316 1.10 6.40 9.13
N LEU A 317 0.99 7.66 9.57
CA LEU A 317 -0.30 8.35 9.58
C LEU A 317 -0.81 8.63 8.16
N MET A 318 0.05 9.11 7.27
CA MET A 318 -0.31 9.42 5.88
C MET A 318 -0.75 8.16 5.12
N GLU A 319 -0.02 7.06 5.30
CA GLU A 319 -0.37 5.74 4.76
C GLU A 319 -1.69 5.23 5.33
N THR A 320 -1.86 5.22 6.67
CA THR A 320 -3.10 4.79 7.31
C THR A 320 -4.33 5.55 6.81
N LEU A 321 -4.21 6.87 6.63
CA LEU A 321 -5.32 7.69 6.11
C LEU A 321 -5.64 7.32 4.65
N ALA A 322 -4.63 7.12 3.81
CA ALA A 322 -4.80 6.74 2.41
C ALA A 322 -5.47 5.37 2.28
N ASP A 323 -4.95 4.36 2.98
CA ASP A 323 -5.49 2.99 2.96
C ASP A 323 -6.97 2.94 3.34
N ARG A 324 -7.31 3.57 4.47
CA ARG A 324 -8.70 3.60 4.94
C ARG A 324 -9.61 4.52 4.15
N GLY A 325 -9.04 5.38 3.32
CA GLY A 325 -9.75 6.26 2.39
C GLY A 325 -9.89 5.69 0.97
N ASP A 326 -9.66 4.39 0.77
CA ASP A 326 -9.67 3.70 -0.55
C ASP A 326 -8.75 4.35 -1.59
N GLY A 327 -7.70 5.03 -1.14
CA GLY A 327 -6.76 5.73 -2.00
C GLY A 327 -5.36 5.12 -1.98
N PHE A 328 -4.36 5.97 -2.09
CA PHE A 328 -2.96 5.60 -1.99
C PHE A 328 -2.15 6.75 -1.38
N TYR A 329 -0.96 6.39 -0.90
CA TYR A 329 0.02 7.33 -0.36
C TYR A 329 1.17 7.54 -1.35
N SER A 330 1.65 8.78 -1.45
CA SER A 330 2.84 9.12 -2.21
C SER A 330 3.66 10.19 -1.49
N TYR A 331 4.96 10.24 -1.78
CA TYR A 331 5.87 11.24 -1.22
C TYR A 331 6.56 12.02 -2.34
N VAL A 332 6.44 13.33 -2.30
CA VAL A 332 7.03 14.25 -3.29
C VAL A 332 8.17 15.02 -2.64
N ASP A 333 9.40 14.69 -2.99
CA ASP A 333 10.61 15.37 -2.51
C ASP A 333 11.13 16.45 -3.47
N ASP A 334 10.78 16.33 -4.76
CA ASP A 334 11.17 17.28 -5.80
C ASP A 334 10.13 17.48 -6.90
N LEU A 335 10.44 18.33 -7.89
CA LEU A 335 9.52 18.63 -8.99
C LEU A 335 9.45 17.52 -10.05
N ASP A 336 10.47 16.69 -10.15
CA ASP A 336 10.47 15.60 -11.14
C ASP A 336 9.56 14.47 -10.63
N GLU A 337 9.52 14.21 -9.31
CA GLU A 337 8.53 13.34 -8.68
C GLU A 337 7.12 13.89 -8.82
N ALA A 338 6.94 15.20 -8.63
CA ALA A 338 5.64 15.84 -8.85
C ALA A 338 5.15 15.68 -10.30
N ARG A 339 6.03 15.72 -11.28
CA ARG A 339 5.68 15.49 -12.69
C ARG A 339 5.29 14.03 -12.95
N ARG A 340 6.03 13.08 -12.39
CA ARG A 340 5.66 11.66 -12.48
C ARG A 340 4.24 11.45 -11.97
N LEU A 341 3.98 11.89 -10.73
CA LEU A 341 2.69 11.68 -10.07
C LEU A 341 1.52 12.42 -10.72
N PHE A 342 1.72 13.70 -11.08
CA PHE A 342 0.62 14.59 -11.46
C PHE A 342 0.54 14.92 -12.95
N LEU A 343 1.44 14.40 -13.78
CA LEU A 343 1.41 14.62 -15.22
C LEU A 343 1.60 13.32 -16.00
N ASP A 344 2.71 12.62 -15.76
CA ASP A 344 3.07 11.45 -16.58
C ASP A 344 2.17 10.26 -16.24
N ASP A 345 1.83 10.07 -14.96
CA ASP A 345 0.94 9.03 -14.45
C ASP A 345 -0.39 9.57 -13.93
N LEU A 346 -0.83 10.74 -14.40
CA LEU A 346 -2.05 11.38 -13.90
C LEU A 346 -3.28 10.47 -14.02
N THR A 347 -3.41 9.72 -15.11
CA THR A 347 -4.55 8.82 -15.30
C THR A 347 -4.50 7.64 -14.33
N GLY A 348 -3.35 7.05 -14.08
CA GLY A 348 -3.13 6.03 -13.04
C GLY A 348 -3.43 6.56 -11.65
N THR A 349 -2.89 7.74 -11.34
CA THR A 349 -3.13 8.45 -10.07
C THR A 349 -4.62 8.75 -9.83
N LEU A 350 -5.38 9.11 -10.87
CA LEU A 350 -6.78 9.50 -10.73
C LEU A 350 -7.78 8.36 -10.91
N ALA A 351 -7.49 7.33 -11.70
CA ALA A 351 -8.46 6.33 -12.10
C ALA A 351 -8.08 4.93 -11.60
N SER A 352 -8.71 4.47 -10.52
CA SER A 352 -8.59 3.08 -10.09
C SER A 352 -9.29 2.14 -11.08
N VAL A 353 -8.63 1.04 -11.44
CA VAL A 353 -9.21 -0.04 -12.27
C VAL A 353 -9.56 -1.28 -11.45
N ALA A 354 -9.15 -1.31 -10.20
CA ALA A 354 -9.48 -2.33 -9.23
C ALA A 354 -9.53 -1.71 -7.82
N LEU A 355 -10.42 -2.20 -6.97
CA LEU A 355 -10.50 -1.91 -5.54
C LEU A 355 -10.24 -3.21 -4.78
N ASP A 356 -9.78 -3.13 -3.53
CA ASP A 356 -9.59 -4.28 -2.64
C ASP A 356 -8.75 -5.40 -3.26
N ALA A 357 -7.70 -5.05 -3.98
CA ALA A 357 -6.90 -6.00 -4.72
C ALA A 357 -6.00 -6.83 -3.78
N LYS A 358 -6.17 -8.16 -3.83
CA LYS A 358 -5.48 -9.14 -2.97
C LYS A 358 -4.83 -10.23 -3.81
N ALA A 359 -3.64 -10.65 -3.41
CA ALA A 359 -2.97 -11.79 -3.99
C ALA A 359 -2.85 -12.93 -2.98
N GLN A 360 -3.00 -14.16 -3.44
CA GLN A 360 -2.73 -15.37 -2.68
C GLN A 360 -1.84 -16.29 -3.50
N VAL A 361 -0.67 -16.60 -2.98
CA VAL A 361 0.28 -17.53 -3.58
C VAL A 361 0.22 -18.85 -2.82
N THR A 362 0.05 -19.95 -3.55
CA THR A 362 0.02 -21.31 -2.98
C THR A 362 1.21 -22.08 -3.50
N PHE A 363 2.02 -22.67 -2.60
CA PHE A 363 3.19 -23.45 -2.93
C PHE A 363 2.95 -24.95 -2.75
N ASP A 364 3.45 -25.78 -3.70
CA ASP A 364 3.38 -27.24 -3.59
C ASP A 364 4.45 -27.75 -2.61
N PRO A 365 4.08 -28.32 -1.44
CA PRO A 365 5.00 -28.82 -0.44
C PRO A 365 5.87 -30.00 -0.93
N VAL A 366 5.51 -30.63 -2.06
CA VAL A 366 6.32 -31.68 -2.67
C VAL A 366 7.49 -31.11 -3.47
N GLN A 367 7.37 -29.88 -3.96
CA GLN A 367 8.35 -29.23 -4.82
C GLN A 367 9.13 -28.12 -4.11
N VAL A 368 8.49 -27.41 -3.19
CA VAL A 368 9.05 -26.27 -2.45
C VAL A 368 9.27 -26.67 -1.01
N ARG A 369 10.48 -26.45 -0.51
CA ARG A 369 10.88 -26.74 0.88
C ARG A 369 10.51 -25.62 1.82
N SER A 370 10.77 -24.38 1.39
CA SER A 370 10.41 -23.17 2.12
C SER A 370 10.20 -22.02 1.16
N TYR A 371 9.40 -21.07 1.61
CA TYR A 371 9.19 -19.81 0.90
C TYR A 371 9.17 -18.65 1.90
N ARG A 372 9.47 -17.45 1.41
CA ARG A 372 9.36 -16.20 2.18
C ARG A 372 9.00 -15.07 1.24
N LEU A 373 7.92 -14.34 1.54
CA LEU A 373 7.59 -13.08 0.88
C LEU A 373 8.59 -12.01 1.34
N LEU A 374 9.12 -11.23 0.42
CA LEU A 374 10.02 -10.12 0.70
C LEU A 374 9.24 -8.81 0.66
N GLY A 375 9.16 -8.12 1.79
CA GLY A 375 8.28 -6.96 1.94
C GLY A 375 6.84 -7.38 2.27
N TYR A 376 5.92 -6.42 2.19
CA TYR A 376 4.48 -6.61 2.47
C TYR A 376 4.18 -7.05 3.91
N GLU A 377 5.08 -6.81 4.87
CA GLU A 377 4.90 -7.22 6.26
C GLU A 377 3.66 -6.54 6.90
N ASN A 378 3.39 -5.29 6.56
CA ASN A 378 2.20 -4.53 7.01
C ASN A 378 0.96 -4.78 6.14
N ARG A 379 1.08 -5.57 5.05
CA ARG A 379 0.01 -5.88 4.10
C ARG A 379 -0.49 -7.33 4.18
N ALA A 380 -0.05 -8.08 5.20
CA ALA A 380 -0.44 -9.48 5.37
C ALA A 380 -1.95 -9.62 5.67
N ILE A 381 -2.59 -10.58 4.99
CA ILE A 381 -4.00 -10.93 5.15
C ILE A 381 -4.06 -12.42 5.55
N ALA A 382 -4.97 -12.77 6.46
CA ALA A 382 -5.20 -14.18 6.79
C ALA A 382 -5.71 -14.94 5.54
N ASP A 383 -5.22 -16.16 5.31
CA ASP A 383 -5.51 -16.91 4.09
C ASP A 383 -7.00 -17.16 3.84
N GLU A 384 -7.77 -17.36 4.91
CA GLU A 384 -9.21 -17.53 4.85
C GLU A 384 -9.95 -16.27 4.39
N GLN A 385 -9.31 -15.11 4.55
CA GLN A 385 -9.85 -13.79 4.21
C GLN A 385 -9.60 -13.40 2.75
N PHE A 386 -8.86 -14.18 1.98
CA PHE A 386 -8.62 -13.88 0.56
C PHE A 386 -9.91 -13.65 -0.24
N ARG A 387 -10.97 -14.44 0.06
CA ARG A 387 -12.28 -14.32 -0.59
C ARG A 387 -13.31 -13.58 0.26
N ASP A 388 -12.90 -12.95 1.35
CA ASP A 388 -13.76 -12.10 2.14
C ASP A 388 -13.73 -10.68 1.56
N ASP A 389 -14.86 -10.27 0.95
CA ASP A 389 -15.00 -8.97 0.30
C ASP A 389 -15.22 -7.83 1.31
N SER A 390 -15.28 -8.13 2.62
CA SER A 390 -15.32 -7.12 3.69
C SER A 390 -13.92 -6.71 4.18
N VAL A 391 -12.87 -7.39 3.73
CA VAL A 391 -11.48 -7.05 4.04
C VAL A 391 -11.01 -6.03 3.03
N GLU A 392 -10.84 -4.80 3.49
CA GLU A 392 -10.33 -3.68 2.71
C GLU A 392 -8.87 -3.92 2.31
N ALA A 393 -8.53 -3.49 1.11
CA ALA A 393 -7.19 -3.50 0.56
C ALA A 393 -7.03 -2.31 -0.40
N ALA A 394 -5.80 -1.97 -0.79
CA ALA A 394 -5.55 -0.81 -1.64
C ALA A 394 -6.21 -0.90 -3.02
N GLY A 395 -6.54 0.25 -3.57
CA GLY A 395 -6.98 0.39 -4.96
C GLY A 395 -5.79 0.41 -5.92
N ILE A 396 -5.96 -0.20 -7.09
CA ILE A 396 -4.93 -0.21 -8.15
C ILE A 396 -5.34 0.76 -9.27
N GLY A 397 -4.48 1.72 -9.55
CA GLY A 397 -4.64 2.69 -10.63
C GLY A 397 -4.44 2.08 -12.02
N ALA A 398 -4.97 2.77 -13.04
CA ALA A 398 -4.76 2.39 -14.43
C ALA A 398 -3.26 2.46 -14.79
N GLY A 399 -2.76 1.44 -15.46
CA GLY A 399 -1.35 1.36 -15.86
C GLY A 399 -0.37 0.97 -14.76
N HIS A 400 -0.80 0.98 -13.48
CA HIS A 400 0.08 0.60 -12.39
C HIS A 400 0.50 -0.87 -12.47
N SER A 401 1.71 -1.14 -12.01
CA SER A 401 2.22 -2.50 -11.86
C SER A 401 2.57 -2.78 -10.39
N VAL A 402 2.45 -4.05 -10.01
CA VAL A 402 2.85 -4.54 -8.70
C VAL A 402 3.81 -5.70 -8.87
N THR A 403 4.89 -5.67 -8.12
CA THR A 403 5.89 -6.72 -8.06
C THR A 403 5.92 -7.35 -6.67
N ALA A 404 5.66 -8.65 -6.58
CA ALA A 404 5.91 -9.42 -5.37
C ALA A 404 7.11 -10.36 -5.58
N LEU A 405 8.00 -10.36 -4.60
CA LEU A 405 9.21 -11.18 -4.63
C LEU A 405 9.16 -12.25 -3.53
N TYR A 406 9.44 -13.49 -3.92
CA TYR A 406 9.57 -14.60 -2.98
C TYR A 406 10.96 -15.21 -3.05
N GLU A 407 11.62 -15.33 -1.91
CA GLU A 407 12.70 -16.30 -1.78
C GLU A 407 12.08 -17.69 -1.63
N ILE A 408 12.49 -18.64 -2.47
CA ILE A 408 12.04 -20.03 -2.39
C ILE A 408 13.23 -20.98 -2.34
N GLU A 409 13.11 -22.03 -1.55
CA GLU A 409 14.03 -23.16 -1.54
C GLU A 409 13.34 -24.38 -2.15
N LEU A 410 13.90 -24.90 -3.23
CA LEU A 410 13.32 -26.06 -3.89
C LEU A 410 13.70 -27.38 -3.24
N MET A 411 12.80 -28.37 -3.29
CA MET A 411 13.14 -29.75 -2.94
C MET A 411 14.18 -30.31 -3.94
N PRO A 412 15.10 -31.18 -3.51
CA PRO A 412 16.06 -31.80 -4.41
C PRO A 412 15.38 -32.54 -5.56
N GLY A 413 15.65 -32.10 -6.79
CA GLY A 413 15.05 -32.69 -8.00
C GLY A 413 13.64 -32.20 -8.31
N ALA A 414 13.20 -31.08 -7.74
CA ALA A 414 11.93 -30.43 -8.08
C ALA A 414 11.77 -30.20 -9.57
N THR A 415 10.61 -30.52 -10.12
CA THR A 415 10.27 -30.36 -11.54
C THR A 415 8.78 -30.11 -11.73
N GLY A 416 8.42 -29.36 -12.76
CA GLY A 416 7.03 -29.07 -13.11
C GLY A 416 6.41 -27.98 -12.24
N VAL A 417 5.19 -28.18 -11.76
CA VAL A 417 4.42 -27.16 -11.05
C VAL A 417 4.99 -26.95 -9.65
N LEU A 418 5.31 -25.71 -9.33
CA LEU A 418 5.77 -25.26 -8.01
C LEU A 418 4.64 -24.68 -7.16
N GLY A 419 3.56 -24.23 -7.80
CA GLY A 419 2.46 -23.59 -7.13
C GLY A 419 1.57 -22.79 -8.08
N SER A 420 0.83 -21.84 -7.51
CA SER A 420 -0.01 -20.92 -8.27
C SER A 420 -0.15 -19.59 -7.54
N VAL A 421 -0.45 -18.54 -8.29
CA VAL A 421 -0.88 -17.25 -7.76
C VAL A 421 -2.32 -16.99 -8.19
N ALA A 422 -3.16 -16.57 -7.24
CA ALA A 422 -4.52 -16.07 -7.48
C ALA A 422 -4.56 -14.58 -7.15
N LEU A 423 -5.26 -13.81 -7.97
CA LEU A 423 -5.52 -12.39 -7.80
C LEU A 423 -7.01 -12.17 -7.71
N ARG A 424 -7.47 -11.45 -6.69
CA ARG A 424 -8.86 -11.09 -6.46
C ARG A 424 -8.99 -9.58 -6.28
N TRP A 425 -10.02 -8.98 -6.88
CA TRP A 425 -10.32 -7.55 -6.77
C TRP A 425 -11.80 -7.28 -6.96
N THR A 426 -12.24 -6.08 -6.58
CA THR A 426 -13.57 -5.54 -6.84
C THR A 426 -13.51 -4.57 -8.03
N ASP A 427 -14.37 -4.74 -9.04
CA ASP A 427 -14.47 -3.81 -10.16
C ASP A 427 -15.08 -2.47 -9.70
N PRO A 428 -14.42 -1.32 -9.93
CA PRO A 428 -14.88 -0.04 -9.41
C PRO A 428 -16.25 0.43 -9.93
N ALA A 429 -16.67 -0.04 -11.12
CA ALA A 429 -17.91 0.41 -11.76
C ALA A 429 -19.10 -0.48 -11.41
N SER A 430 -18.92 -1.80 -11.35
CA SER A 430 -19.99 -2.77 -11.07
C SER A 430 -20.06 -3.17 -9.60
N HIS A 431 -18.99 -2.95 -8.83
CA HIS A 431 -18.79 -3.48 -7.47
C HIS A 431 -18.90 -5.00 -7.38
N GLU A 432 -18.62 -5.68 -8.49
CA GLU A 432 -18.60 -7.14 -8.55
C GLU A 432 -17.19 -7.65 -8.28
N PRO A 433 -17.01 -8.71 -7.47
CA PRO A 433 -15.71 -9.31 -7.25
C PRO A 433 -15.27 -10.15 -8.45
N HIS A 434 -14.00 -10.05 -8.79
CA HIS A 434 -13.35 -10.80 -9.85
C HIS A 434 -12.17 -11.58 -9.29
N GLU A 435 -11.84 -12.70 -9.93
CA GLU A 435 -10.70 -13.53 -9.58
C GLU A 435 -10.06 -14.10 -10.85
N THR A 436 -8.72 -14.10 -10.89
CA THR A 436 -7.92 -14.73 -11.95
C THR A 436 -6.73 -15.44 -11.32
N GLY A 437 -6.00 -16.26 -12.07
CA GLY A 437 -4.84 -16.96 -11.53
C GLY A 437 -3.88 -17.42 -12.61
N LEU A 438 -2.63 -17.69 -12.17
CA LEU A 438 -1.53 -18.17 -13.00
C LEU A 438 -0.78 -19.28 -12.25
N GLY A 439 -0.40 -20.35 -12.96
CA GLY A 439 0.47 -21.40 -12.43
C GLY A 439 1.93 -20.93 -12.34
N ILE A 440 2.67 -21.50 -11.40
CA ILE A 440 4.11 -21.29 -11.20
C ILE A 440 4.80 -22.62 -11.48
N ALA A 441 5.83 -22.64 -12.32
CA ALA A 441 6.54 -23.85 -12.71
C ALA A 441 8.06 -23.69 -12.71
N THR A 442 8.78 -24.80 -12.68
CA THR A 442 10.25 -24.78 -12.81
C THR A 442 10.73 -24.19 -14.13
N ASP A 443 9.89 -24.22 -15.18
CA ASP A 443 10.24 -23.66 -16.49
C ASP A 443 10.24 -22.12 -16.49
N ASP A 444 9.65 -21.49 -15.47
CA ASP A 444 9.68 -20.04 -15.26
C ASP A 444 11.01 -19.58 -14.63
N LEU A 445 11.84 -20.53 -14.17
CA LEU A 445 13.11 -20.24 -13.53
C LEU A 445 14.27 -20.27 -14.53
N ALA A 446 14.97 -19.14 -14.68
CA ALA A 446 16.21 -19.08 -15.46
C ALA A 446 17.32 -19.90 -14.79
N PRO A 447 18.21 -20.55 -15.57
CA PRO A 447 19.27 -21.40 -15.03
C PRO A 447 20.32 -20.62 -14.21
N SER A 448 20.43 -19.31 -14.41
CA SER A 448 21.36 -18.45 -13.66
C SER A 448 20.85 -17.03 -13.62
N PHE A 449 21.27 -16.25 -12.62
CA PHE A 449 20.95 -14.83 -12.49
C PHE A 449 21.24 -14.02 -13.76
N GLY A 450 22.42 -14.22 -14.38
CA GLY A 450 22.81 -13.49 -15.59
C GLY A 450 22.00 -13.84 -16.85
N GLN A 451 21.20 -14.92 -16.82
CA GLN A 451 20.30 -15.30 -17.93
C GLN A 451 18.85 -14.86 -17.68
N ALA A 452 18.55 -14.38 -16.49
CA ALA A 452 17.24 -13.83 -16.19
C ALA A 452 17.02 -12.47 -16.90
N PRO A 453 15.77 -12.08 -17.16
CA PRO A 453 15.44 -10.77 -17.75
C PRO A 453 16.09 -9.61 -17.01
N ALA A 454 16.47 -8.54 -17.73
CA ALA A 454 17.13 -7.38 -17.12
C ALA A 454 16.29 -6.74 -16.00
N ARG A 455 14.97 -6.62 -16.20
CA ARG A 455 14.03 -6.08 -15.18
C ARG A 455 13.88 -6.99 -13.96
N PHE A 456 13.98 -8.32 -14.11
CA PHE A 456 14.07 -9.24 -12.98
C PHE A 456 15.35 -9.00 -12.17
N ARG A 457 16.49 -8.87 -12.85
CA ARG A 457 17.78 -8.60 -12.19
C ARG A 457 17.78 -7.25 -11.48
N LEU A 458 17.12 -6.24 -12.07
CA LEU A 458 16.90 -4.94 -11.42
C LEU A 458 16.12 -5.10 -10.11
N ALA A 459 14.93 -5.72 -10.16
CA ALA A 459 14.09 -5.94 -8.98
C ALA A 459 14.84 -6.70 -7.87
N SER A 460 15.62 -7.73 -8.24
CA SER A 460 16.47 -8.48 -7.30
C SER A 460 17.52 -7.59 -6.63
N LEU A 461 18.21 -6.73 -7.38
CA LEU A 461 19.25 -5.84 -6.84
C LEU A 461 18.64 -4.72 -5.99
N VAL A 462 17.48 -4.20 -6.37
CA VAL A 462 16.73 -3.22 -5.56
C VAL A 462 16.29 -3.84 -4.24
N ALA A 463 15.73 -5.05 -4.26
CA ALA A 463 15.34 -5.77 -3.05
C ALA A 463 16.55 -6.05 -2.13
N ALA A 464 17.68 -6.46 -2.70
CA ALA A 464 18.91 -6.67 -1.94
C ALA A 464 19.43 -5.37 -1.33
N TRP A 465 19.32 -4.25 -2.07
CA TRP A 465 19.70 -2.93 -1.57
C TRP A 465 18.79 -2.46 -0.42
N ALA A 466 17.46 -2.58 -0.58
CA ALA A 466 16.50 -2.26 0.47
C ALA A 466 16.73 -3.11 1.73
N GLY A 467 16.90 -4.43 1.58
CA GLY A 467 17.20 -5.33 2.70
C GLY A 467 18.52 -5.00 3.41
N ALA A 468 19.55 -4.58 2.67
CA ALA A 468 20.81 -4.14 3.25
C ALA A 468 20.67 -2.81 4.01
N LEU A 469 19.87 -1.87 3.52
CA LEU A 469 19.57 -0.60 4.19
C LEU A 469 18.72 -0.80 5.44
N ARG A 470 17.76 -1.72 5.39
CA ARG A 470 16.87 -2.10 6.51
C ARG A 470 17.59 -2.98 7.54
N HIS A 471 18.79 -3.46 7.23
CA HIS A 471 19.55 -4.40 8.05
C HIS A 471 18.86 -5.77 8.23
N ASP A 472 18.17 -6.24 7.23
CA ASP A 472 17.48 -7.53 7.26
C ASP A 472 18.45 -8.69 7.54
N PRO A 473 18.06 -9.67 8.38
CA PRO A 473 18.93 -10.80 8.72
C PRO A 473 19.40 -11.61 7.50
N TRP A 474 18.56 -11.73 6.47
CA TRP A 474 18.86 -12.44 5.21
C TRP A 474 19.80 -11.65 4.29
N ALA A 475 19.92 -10.34 4.49
CA ALA A 475 20.84 -9.45 3.75
C ALA A 475 22.15 -9.19 4.52
N ALA A 476 22.37 -9.80 5.67
CA ALA A 476 23.50 -9.51 6.56
C ALA A 476 24.91 -9.71 5.93
N GLY A 477 25.01 -10.43 4.81
CA GLY A 477 26.26 -10.62 4.07
C GLY A 477 26.38 -9.78 2.80
N VAL A 478 25.38 -8.96 2.49
CA VAL A 478 25.28 -8.21 1.24
C VAL A 478 26.03 -6.89 1.36
N SER A 479 26.94 -6.64 0.42
CA SER A 479 27.69 -5.38 0.38
C SER A 479 26.99 -4.36 -0.51
N LEU A 480 26.67 -3.17 0.03
CA LEU A 480 26.12 -2.05 -0.74
C LEU A 480 27.00 -1.68 -1.94
N ARG A 481 28.33 -1.84 -1.81
CA ARG A 481 29.26 -1.65 -2.92
C ARG A 481 29.07 -2.67 -4.04
N GLN A 482 28.90 -3.94 -3.69
CA GLN A 482 28.66 -4.99 -4.71
C GLN A 482 27.35 -4.73 -5.45
N ILE A 483 26.28 -4.33 -4.75
CA ILE A 483 25.00 -3.98 -5.39
C ILE A 483 25.20 -2.80 -6.34
N ALA A 484 25.90 -1.72 -5.93
CA ALA A 484 26.16 -0.57 -6.77
C ALA A 484 26.98 -0.93 -8.03
N ASP A 485 27.96 -1.83 -7.90
CA ASP A 485 28.77 -2.29 -9.02
C ASP A 485 27.95 -3.14 -10.01
N GLU A 486 27.09 -4.05 -9.51
CA GLU A 486 26.19 -4.87 -10.33
C GLU A 486 25.13 -4.01 -11.05
N LEU A 487 24.52 -3.04 -10.37
CA LEU A 487 23.58 -2.12 -11.00
C LEU A 487 24.23 -1.30 -12.10
N ARG A 488 25.47 -0.84 -11.91
CA ARG A 488 26.22 -0.15 -12.95
C ARG A 488 26.49 -1.03 -14.17
N LEU A 489 26.74 -2.32 -13.97
CA LEU A 489 26.93 -3.30 -15.06
C LEU A 489 25.61 -3.62 -15.77
N LEU A 490 24.49 -3.65 -15.04
CA LEU A 490 23.16 -3.93 -15.56
C LEU A 490 22.57 -2.75 -16.35
N TYR A 491 22.83 -1.50 -15.91
CA TYR A 491 22.21 -0.28 -16.44
C TYR A 491 22.19 -0.18 -18.00
N PRO A 492 23.27 -0.54 -18.73
CA PRO A 492 23.24 -0.48 -20.19
C PRO A 492 22.19 -1.40 -20.87
N GLU A 493 21.70 -2.43 -20.16
CA GLU A 493 20.66 -3.35 -20.66
C GLU A 493 19.24 -2.83 -20.44
N LEU A 494 19.07 -1.73 -19.71
CA LEU A 494 17.79 -1.15 -19.28
C LEU A 494 17.40 0.09 -20.11
N GLU A 495 17.86 0.16 -21.37
CA GLU A 495 17.44 1.14 -22.38
C GLU A 495 17.58 2.62 -21.96
N ALA A 496 18.58 2.93 -21.13
CA ALA A 496 18.83 4.26 -20.58
C ALA A 496 17.65 4.84 -19.76
N ASP A 497 16.94 3.98 -19.03
CA ASP A 497 15.88 4.35 -18.10
C ASP A 497 16.39 5.41 -17.10
N PRO A 498 15.76 6.60 -17.01
CA PRO A 498 16.21 7.69 -16.15
C PRO A 498 16.13 7.33 -14.66
N ASP A 499 15.12 6.57 -14.23
CA ASP A 499 14.96 6.18 -12.83
C ASP A 499 16.06 5.20 -12.41
N VAL A 500 16.47 4.31 -13.32
CA VAL A 500 17.61 3.42 -13.08
C VAL A 500 18.94 4.20 -13.09
N ALA A 501 19.04 5.27 -13.87
CA ALA A 501 20.22 6.15 -13.86
C ALA A 501 20.37 6.84 -12.50
N GLU A 502 19.28 7.32 -11.90
CA GLU A 502 19.24 7.86 -10.56
C GLU A 502 19.59 6.80 -9.51
N LEU A 503 18.98 5.60 -9.58
CA LEU A 503 19.27 4.48 -8.68
C LEU A 503 20.77 4.13 -8.63
N VAL A 504 21.45 4.11 -9.79
CA VAL A 504 22.90 3.87 -9.85
C VAL A 504 23.69 4.92 -9.05
N GLN A 505 23.22 6.16 -9.03
CA GLN A 505 23.86 7.23 -8.23
C GLN A 505 23.56 7.04 -6.74
N LEU A 506 22.31 6.78 -6.37
CA LEU A 506 21.87 6.58 -4.99
C LEU A 506 22.54 5.37 -4.32
N THR A 507 22.66 4.26 -5.06
CA THR A 507 23.35 3.05 -4.56
C THR A 507 24.85 3.28 -4.37
N ALA A 508 25.49 4.03 -5.27
CA ALA A 508 26.89 4.42 -5.11
C ALA A 508 27.09 5.35 -3.90
N GLU A 509 26.15 6.27 -3.65
CA GLU A 509 26.17 7.16 -2.50
C GLU A 509 25.97 6.39 -1.18
N SER A 510 25.00 5.46 -1.12
CA SER A 510 24.78 4.59 0.05
C SER A 510 26.05 3.76 0.37
N ALA A 511 26.71 3.22 -0.67
CA ALA A 511 27.97 2.50 -0.51
C ALA A 511 29.11 3.40 0.03
N ARG A 512 29.16 4.66 -0.39
CA ARG A 512 30.11 5.66 0.11
C ARG A 512 29.85 6.00 1.58
N LEU A 513 28.59 6.24 1.94
CA LEU A 513 28.17 6.62 3.29
C LEU A 513 28.38 5.49 4.31
N SER A 514 28.18 4.24 3.89
CA SER A 514 28.43 3.06 4.75
C SER A 514 29.91 2.78 5.01
N GLY A 515 30.84 3.57 4.46
CA GLY A 515 32.28 3.37 4.56
C GLY A 515 32.78 2.19 3.73
N GLY A 516 32.00 1.75 2.74
CA GLY A 516 32.34 0.62 1.85
C GLY A 516 32.16 -0.73 2.47
N ARG A 517 31.31 -0.84 3.51
CA ARG A 517 30.89 -2.11 4.12
C ARG A 517 29.94 -2.89 3.22
#